data_3bdeb48ea3e62bddb63ab162c505ac01
#
_entry.id   3bdeb48ea3e62bddb63ab162c505ac01
#
_cell.length_a   1.000
_cell.length_b   1.000
_cell.length_c   1.000
_cell.angle_alpha   90.00
_cell.angle_beta   90.00
_cell.angle_gamma   90.00
#
_symmetry.space_group_name_H-M   'P 1'
#
loop_
_entity.id
_entity.type
_entity.pdbx_description
1 polymer ?
#
loop_
_entity_poly.entity_id
_entity_poly.type
_entity_poly.pdbx_seq_one_letter_code
_entity_poly.pdbx_strand_id
1 'polypeptide(L)'
;GVVAIGAGYFVYAKSINRNIIKPDDKKATPAKMFMDGVDFTPANRNVLFGYQFKSIAALGPILGPIIAVQWGWLPALLWIVVGTFFIGWVQDYTSIMIGVREEGQSFGALSYRLISPRSRMILLIFIYFYLWLIMGSFGVQVGFNLFTNPAVPLGVLIVILVGVLLRRDWIEA
;
A
#
# COMPACT_ATOMS: atom_id res chain seq x y z
N GLY A 1 -8.25 -18.48 -7.08
CA GLY A 1 -7.81 -17.15 -6.67
C GLY A 1 -8.99 -16.30 -6.20
N VAL A 2 -9.85 -15.79 -7.09
CA VAL A 2 -10.95 -14.85 -6.77
C VAL A 2 -11.89 -15.37 -5.69
N VAL A 3 -12.32 -16.63 -5.79
CA VAL A 3 -13.20 -17.27 -4.78
C VAL A 3 -12.50 -17.33 -3.41
N ALA A 4 -11.23 -17.70 -3.37
CA ALA A 4 -10.46 -17.76 -2.13
C ALA A 4 -10.30 -16.37 -1.49
N ILE A 5 -10.02 -15.35 -2.29
CA ILE A 5 -9.92 -13.95 -1.81
C ILE A 5 -11.28 -13.47 -1.28
N GLY A 6 -12.37 -13.76 -2.01
CA GLY A 6 -13.71 -13.45 -1.55
C GLY A 6 -14.05 -14.13 -0.21
N ALA A 7 -13.77 -15.42 -0.08
CA ALA A 7 -13.96 -16.15 1.18
C ALA A 7 -13.10 -15.54 2.31
N GLY A 8 -11.83 -15.23 2.04
CA GLY A 8 -10.95 -14.53 2.98
C GLY A 8 -11.54 -13.22 3.48
N TYR A 9 -12.07 -12.41 2.59
CA TYR A 9 -12.69 -11.16 2.94
C TYR A 9 -13.94 -11.35 3.81
N PHE A 10 -14.89 -12.18 3.37
CA PHE A 10 -16.18 -12.31 4.06
C PHE A 10 -16.10 -13.06 5.39
N VAL A 11 -15.21 -14.04 5.52
CA VAL A 11 -15.10 -14.87 6.73
C VAL A 11 -14.01 -14.31 7.64
N TYR A 12 -12.78 -14.24 7.15
CA TYR A 12 -11.62 -13.94 7.98
C TYR A 12 -11.46 -12.44 8.24
N ALA A 13 -11.52 -11.61 7.19
CA ALA A 13 -11.33 -10.17 7.32
C ALA A 13 -12.41 -9.52 8.19
N LYS A 14 -13.67 -9.85 7.94
CA LYS A 14 -14.79 -9.34 8.75
C LYS A 14 -14.71 -9.79 10.20
N SER A 15 -14.26 -11.03 10.47
CA SER A 15 -14.08 -11.52 11.81
C SER A 15 -13.01 -10.73 12.58
N ILE A 16 -11.85 -10.49 11.95
CA ILE A 16 -10.78 -9.69 12.57
C ILE A 16 -11.24 -8.25 12.79
N ASN A 17 -11.90 -7.65 11.79
CA ASN A 17 -12.41 -6.29 11.92
C ASN A 17 -13.38 -6.14 13.10
N ARG A 18 -14.31 -7.08 13.25
CA ARG A 18 -15.34 -7.03 14.30
C ARG A 18 -14.80 -7.39 15.70
N ASN A 19 -13.92 -8.39 15.79
CA ASN A 19 -13.52 -8.98 17.07
C ASN A 19 -12.23 -8.37 17.62
N ILE A 20 -11.28 -8.03 16.75
CA ILE A 20 -9.94 -7.59 17.14
C ILE A 20 -9.81 -6.07 16.96
N ILE A 21 -10.06 -5.57 15.76
CA ILE A 21 -9.79 -4.16 15.43
C ILE A 21 -10.88 -3.26 16.00
N LYS A 22 -12.16 -3.64 15.90
CA LYS A 22 -13.31 -2.89 16.45
C LYS A 22 -13.23 -1.40 16.12
N PRO A 23 -13.27 -1.02 14.81
CA PRO A 23 -13.23 0.38 14.43
C PRO A 23 -14.45 1.12 15.00
N ASP A 24 -14.24 2.34 15.46
CA ASP A 24 -15.32 3.22 15.88
C ASP A 24 -15.61 4.24 14.79
N ASP A 25 -16.70 4.01 14.06
CA ASP A 25 -17.12 4.86 12.94
C ASP A 25 -17.56 6.28 13.38
N LYS A 26 -17.81 6.48 14.67
CA LYS A 26 -18.21 7.77 15.24
C LYS A 26 -17.01 8.65 15.59
N LYS A 27 -15.83 8.07 15.73
CA LYS A 27 -14.62 8.79 16.08
C LYS A 27 -14.10 9.58 14.87
N ALA A 28 -13.88 10.87 15.02
CA ALA A 28 -13.27 11.68 13.98
C ALA A 28 -11.85 11.19 13.67
N THR A 29 -11.49 11.24 12.38
CA THR A 29 -10.12 10.89 11.96
C THR A 29 -9.14 11.99 12.31
N PRO A 30 -7.84 11.69 12.46
CA PRO A 30 -6.80 12.69 12.75
C PRO A 30 -6.84 13.88 11.78
N ALA A 31 -7.04 13.64 10.49
CA ALA A 31 -7.14 14.68 9.49
C ALA A 31 -8.31 15.65 9.72
N LYS A 32 -9.39 15.21 10.38
CA LYS A 32 -10.51 16.08 10.78
C LYS A 32 -10.28 16.76 12.12
N MET A 33 -9.60 16.08 13.06
CA MET A 33 -9.34 16.61 14.40
C MET A 33 -8.26 17.69 14.41
N PHE A 34 -7.23 17.51 13.60
CA PHE A 34 -6.04 18.38 13.57
C PHE A 34 -5.93 19.16 12.25
N MET A 35 -7.06 19.40 11.58
CA MET A 35 -7.08 20.06 10.28
C MET A 35 -6.35 21.42 10.33
N ASP A 36 -5.21 21.50 9.66
CA ASP A 36 -4.36 22.68 9.54
C ASP A 36 -4.18 23.16 8.08
N GLY A 37 -4.67 22.35 7.13
CA GLY A 37 -4.56 22.65 5.70
C GLY A 37 -3.19 22.37 5.09
N VAL A 38 -2.22 21.88 5.86
CA VAL A 38 -0.84 21.57 5.42
C VAL A 38 -0.55 20.08 5.64
N ASP A 39 -0.45 19.67 6.91
CA ASP A 39 -0.13 18.28 7.28
C ASP A 39 -1.39 17.43 7.41
N PHE A 40 -2.47 18.02 7.89
CA PHE A 40 -3.76 17.36 8.09
C PHE A 40 -4.85 17.97 7.21
N THR A 41 -5.00 17.35 6.04
CA THR A 41 -6.02 17.78 5.06
C THR A 41 -7.01 16.64 4.84
N PRO A 42 -8.29 16.80 5.21
CA PRO A 42 -9.30 15.80 4.93
C PRO A 42 -9.45 15.57 3.43
N ALA A 43 -9.35 14.34 2.99
CA ALA A 43 -9.48 13.96 1.59
C ALA A 43 -10.75 13.12 1.35
N ASN A 44 -11.27 13.16 0.14
CA ASN A 44 -12.39 12.34 -0.27
C ASN A 44 -12.01 10.85 -0.23
N ARG A 45 -12.98 10.00 0.12
CA ARG A 45 -12.82 8.54 0.17
C ARG A 45 -12.22 7.95 -1.10
N ASN A 46 -12.64 8.42 -2.27
CA ASN A 46 -12.14 7.91 -3.56
C ASN A 46 -10.68 8.29 -3.78
N VAL A 47 -10.29 9.48 -3.37
CA VAL A 47 -8.89 9.94 -3.43
C VAL A 47 -8.01 9.09 -2.51
N LEU A 48 -8.45 8.85 -1.27
CA LEU A 48 -7.73 7.99 -0.32
C LEU A 48 -7.60 6.55 -0.84
N PHE A 49 -8.66 6.01 -1.43
CA PHE A 49 -8.62 4.70 -2.07
C PHE A 49 -7.60 4.66 -3.20
N GLY A 50 -7.59 5.67 -4.07
CA GLY A 50 -6.63 5.77 -5.18
C GLY A 50 -5.18 5.82 -4.69
N TYR A 51 -4.89 6.59 -3.64
CA TYR A 51 -3.57 6.64 -3.02
C TYR A 51 -3.14 5.29 -2.46
N GLN A 52 -4.02 4.63 -1.72
CA GLN A 52 -3.74 3.32 -1.12
C GLN A 52 -3.55 2.25 -2.19
N PHE A 53 -4.43 2.22 -3.19
CA PHE A 53 -4.33 1.31 -4.31
C PHE A 53 -3.01 1.49 -5.07
N LYS A 54 -2.63 2.73 -5.41
CA LYS A 54 -1.36 3.04 -6.05
C LYS A 54 -0.16 2.57 -5.22
N SER A 55 -0.19 2.72 -3.91
CA SER A 55 0.90 2.35 -3.03
C SER A 55 1.08 0.84 -2.95
N ILE A 56 -0.01 0.08 -2.94
CA ILE A 56 0.00 -1.39 -2.89
C ILE A 56 0.28 -1.98 -4.26
N ALA A 57 -0.43 -1.51 -5.31
CA ALA A 57 -0.31 -2.02 -6.68
C ALA A 57 0.89 -1.42 -7.43
N ALA A 58 2.01 -1.24 -6.75
CA ALA A 58 3.27 -0.80 -7.34
C ALA A 58 3.96 -1.94 -8.14
N LEU A 59 5.20 -1.73 -8.51
CA LEU A 59 5.95 -2.69 -9.36
C LEU A 59 6.14 -4.07 -8.70
N GLY A 60 6.24 -4.13 -7.37
CA GLY A 60 6.40 -5.37 -6.59
C GLY A 60 5.33 -6.43 -6.87
N PRO A 61 4.04 -6.13 -6.71
CA PRO A 61 2.95 -7.06 -7.02
C PRO A 61 2.85 -7.52 -8.48
N ILE A 62 3.44 -6.77 -9.40
CA ILE A 62 3.49 -7.13 -10.82
C ILE A 62 4.68 -8.06 -11.09
N LEU A 63 5.89 -7.65 -10.70
CA LEU A 63 7.11 -8.39 -10.97
C LEU A 63 7.28 -9.60 -10.03
N GLY A 64 6.83 -9.51 -8.79
CA GLY A 64 6.94 -10.59 -7.81
C GLY A 64 6.38 -11.92 -8.32
N PRO A 65 5.13 -11.97 -8.78
CA PRO A 65 4.54 -13.17 -9.38
C PRO A 65 5.29 -13.65 -10.63
N ILE A 66 5.73 -12.75 -11.50
CA ILE A 66 6.47 -13.10 -12.72
C ILE A 66 7.78 -13.79 -12.37
N ILE A 67 8.53 -13.26 -11.39
CA ILE A 67 9.77 -13.87 -10.92
C ILE A 67 9.49 -15.18 -10.19
N ALA A 68 8.45 -15.23 -9.35
CA ALA A 68 8.11 -16.42 -8.59
C ALA A 68 7.74 -17.62 -9.47
N VAL A 69 7.07 -17.38 -10.61
CA VAL A 69 6.71 -18.45 -11.57
C VAL A 69 7.94 -19.14 -12.16
N GLN A 70 9.10 -18.45 -12.24
CA GLN A 70 10.35 -19.07 -12.71
C GLN A 70 10.84 -20.19 -11.78
N TRP A 71 10.44 -20.17 -10.51
CA TRP A 71 10.75 -21.20 -9.50
C TRP A 71 9.67 -22.28 -9.38
N GLY A 72 8.58 -22.11 -10.12
CA GLY A 72 7.46 -23.03 -10.16
C GLY A 72 6.11 -22.32 -9.98
N TRP A 73 5.18 -22.61 -10.85
CA TRP A 73 3.87 -21.95 -10.83
C TRP A 73 3.02 -22.32 -9.61
N LEU A 74 3.12 -23.55 -9.13
CA LEU A 74 2.31 -24.01 -7.98
C LEU A 74 2.73 -23.37 -6.66
N PRO A 75 4.01 -23.36 -6.26
CA PRO A 75 4.45 -22.61 -5.09
C PRO A 75 4.11 -21.11 -5.16
N ALA A 76 4.30 -20.49 -6.34
CA ALA A 76 3.97 -19.10 -6.56
C ALA A 76 2.47 -18.84 -6.35
N LEU A 77 1.60 -19.64 -6.94
CA LEU A 77 0.14 -19.53 -6.79
C LEU A 77 -0.30 -19.72 -5.34
N LEU A 78 0.22 -20.74 -4.68
CA LEU A 78 -0.08 -21.00 -3.26
C LEU A 78 0.35 -19.85 -2.38
N TRP A 79 1.56 -19.30 -2.58
CA TRP A 79 2.04 -18.16 -1.81
C TRP A 79 1.17 -16.90 -2.02
N ILE A 80 0.81 -16.61 -3.27
CA ILE A 80 -0.04 -15.46 -3.57
C ILE A 80 -1.42 -15.61 -2.91
N VAL A 81 -2.05 -16.76 -3.04
CA VAL A 81 -3.40 -16.97 -2.50
C VAL A 81 -3.39 -17.03 -0.97
N VAL A 82 -2.53 -17.84 -0.38
CA VAL A 82 -2.46 -18.02 1.08
C VAL A 82 -1.86 -16.79 1.76
N GLY A 83 -0.81 -16.20 1.18
CA GLY A 83 -0.20 -14.98 1.69
C GLY A 83 -1.16 -13.80 1.69
N THR A 84 -1.91 -13.60 0.60
CA THR A 84 -2.94 -12.56 0.55
C THR A 84 -4.08 -12.86 1.52
N PHE A 85 -4.50 -14.12 1.62
CA PHE A 85 -5.60 -14.52 2.50
C PHE A 85 -5.32 -14.25 3.99
N PHE A 86 -4.13 -14.62 4.48
CA PHE A 86 -3.84 -14.57 5.91
C PHE A 86 -3.00 -13.36 6.34
N ILE A 87 -2.11 -12.86 5.49
CA ILE A 87 -1.10 -11.88 5.87
C ILE A 87 -1.35 -10.53 5.20
N GLY A 88 -1.44 -10.47 3.86
CA GLY A 88 -1.36 -9.24 3.11
C GLY A 88 -2.34 -8.17 3.56
N TRP A 89 -3.63 -8.41 3.46
CA TRP A 89 -4.65 -7.42 3.81
C TRP A 89 -4.70 -7.15 5.32
N VAL A 90 -4.34 -8.12 6.17
CA VAL A 90 -4.28 -7.91 7.63
C VAL A 90 -3.18 -6.92 7.97
N GLN A 91 -2.00 -7.08 7.38
CA GLN A 91 -0.89 -6.16 7.55
C GLN A 91 -1.24 -4.75 7.08
N ASP A 92 -1.78 -4.61 5.89
CA ASP A 92 -2.13 -3.31 5.33
C ASP A 92 -3.19 -2.60 6.17
N TYR A 93 -4.26 -3.32 6.51
CA TYR A 93 -5.36 -2.76 7.28
C TYR A 93 -4.96 -2.40 8.71
N THR A 94 -4.22 -3.27 9.39
CA THR A 94 -3.75 -2.98 10.76
C THR A 94 -2.78 -1.82 10.80
N SER A 95 -1.90 -1.67 9.80
CA SER A 95 -0.96 -0.55 9.69
C SER A 95 -1.69 0.78 9.54
N ILE A 96 -2.74 0.83 8.70
CA ILE A 96 -3.58 2.02 8.55
C ILE A 96 -4.30 2.33 9.87
N MET A 97 -4.90 1.32 10.50
CA MET A 97 -5.66 1.51 11.74
C MET A 97 -4.81 1.96 12.91
N ILE A 98 -3.56 1.49 13.01
CA ILE A 98 -2.61 1.99 14.01
C ILE A 98 -2.32 3.47 13.77
N GLY A 99 -2.02 3.87 12.53
CA GLY A 99 -1.81 5.26 12.19
C GLY A 99 -2.99 6.16 12.55
N VAL A 100 -4.22 5.72 12.24
CA VAL A 100 -5.45 6.46 12.59
C VAL A 100 -5.64 6.58 14.10
N ARG A 101 -5.33 5.53 14.87
CA ARG A 101 -5.48 5.53 16.34
C ARG A 101 -4.44 6.37 17.06
N GLU A 102 -3.26 6.47 16.50
CA GLU A 102 -2.11 7.19 17.04
C GLU A 102 -1.93 8.56 16.36
N GLU A 103 -3.04 9.25 16.13
CA GLU A 103 -3.06 10.66 15.70
C GLU A 103 -2.38 10.93 14.33
N GLY A 104 -2.30 9.92 13.46
CA GLY A 104 -1.66 10.05 12.15
C GLY A 104 -0.14 10.10 12.18
N GLN A 105 0.48 9.64 13.27
CA GLN A 105 1.93 9.65 13.41
C GLN A 105 2.63 8.73 12.43
N SER A 106 3.86 9.10 12.03
CA SER A 106 4.69 8.29 11.15
C SER A 106 5.13 6.99 11.83
N PHE A 107 5.44 5.96 11.03
CA PHE A 107 5.88 4.65 11.53
C PHE A 107 7.12 4.73 12.43
N GLY A 108 8.05 5.65 12.13
CA GLY A 108 9.22 5.91 12.97
C GLY A 108 8.86 6.48 14.33
N ALA A 109 7.89 7.40 14.41
CA ALA A 109 7.39 7.94 15.66
C ALA A 109 6.64 6.88 16.47
N LEU A 110 5.83 6.05 15.82
CA LEU A 110 5.11 4.94 16.44
C LEU A 110 6.06 3.91 17.06
N SER A 111 7.13 3.54 16.35
CA SER A 111 8.10 2.59 16.88
C SER A 111 8.83 3.10 18.14
N TYR A 112 9.08 4.41 18.21
CA TYR A 112 9.62 5.06 19.40
C TYR A 112 8.64 4.99 20.58
N ARG A 113 7.39 5.37 20.33
CA ARG A 113 6.37 5.49 21.37
C ARG A 113 5.86 4.14 21.87
N LEU A 114 5.61 3.19 20.97
CA LEU A 114 4.99 1.90 21.28
C LEU A 114 6.01 0.83 21.70
N ILE A 115 7.26 0.94 21.29
CA ILE A 115 8.27 -0.10 21.54
C ILE A 115 9.44 0.49 22.36
N SER A 116 10.34 1.22 21.72
CA SER A 116 11.47 1.87 22.39
C SER A 116 12.26 2.81 21.45
N PRO A 117 13.09 3.74 22.01
CA PRO A 117 14.01 4.57 21.22
C PRO A 117 14.99 3.76 20.37
N ARG A 118 15.48 2.61 20.90
CA ARG A 118 16.40 1.72 20.18
C ARG A 118 15.72 1.08 18.96
N SER A 119 14.46 0.66 19.12
CA SER A 119 13.67 0.09 18.02
C SER A 119 13.49 1.08 16.87
N ARG A 120 13.24 2.36 17.19
CA ARG A 120 13.19 3.42 16.18
C ARG A 120 14.50 3.53 15.40
N MET A 121 15.65 3.54 16.09
CA MET A 121 16.95 3.64 15.44
C MET A 121 17.21 2.47 14.49
N ILE A 122 16.96 1.24 14.97
CA ILE A 122 17.13 0.02 14.18
C ILE A 122 16.20 0.04 12.95
N LEU A 123 14.93 0.42 13.15
CA LEU A 123 13.95 0.52 12.08
C LEU A 123 14.37 1.54 11.00
N LEU A 124 14.81 2.74 11.40
CA LEU A 124 15.23 3.77 10.45
C LEU A 124 16.48 3.36 9.66
N ILE A 125 17.45 2.72 10.30
CA ILE A 125 18.63 2.17 9.62
C ILE A 125 18.21 1.07 8.63
N PHE A 126 17.33 0.17 9.05
CA PHE A 126 16.80 -0.89 8.18
C PHE A 126 16.07 -0.29 6.97
N ILE A 127 15.16 0.66 7.18
CA ILE A 127 14.43 1.33 6.10
C ILE A 127 15.40 2.04 5.15
N TYR A 128 16.42 2.70 5.65
CA TYR A 128 17.41 3.38 4.82
C TYR A 128 18.08 2.40 3.85
N PHE A 129 18.66 1.29 4.34
CA PHE A 129 19.28 0.28 3.48
C PHE A 129 18.28 -0.43 2.57
N TYR A 130 17.07 -0.68 3.06
CA TYR A 130 15.98 -1.27 2.27
C TYR A 130 15.59 -0.39 1.09
N LEU A 131 15.49 0.92 1.28
CA LEU A 131 15.22 1.86 0.18
C LEU A 131 16.32 1.84 -0.88
N TRP A 132 17.59 1.78 -0.49
CA TRP A 132 18.69 1.63 -1.44
C TRP A 132 18.58 0.37 -2.28
N LEU A 133 18.25 -0.74 -1.64
CA LEU A 133 18.08 -2.02 -2.32
C LEU A 133 16.89 -1.97 -3.31
N ILE A 134 15.76 -1.36 -2.90
CA ILE A 134 14.60 -1.17 -3.78
C ILE A 134 14.94 -0.26 -4.96
N MET A 135 15.59 0.87 -4.71
CA MET A 135 15.99 1.78 -5.79
C MET A 135 16.90 1.08 -6.80
N GLY A 136 17.87 0.33 -6.35
CA GLY A 136 18.75 -0.46 -7.22
C GLY A 136 17.98 -1.50 -8.04
N SER A 137 17.13 -2.29 -7.39
CA SER A 137 16.34 -3.32 -8.03
C SER A 137 15.36 -2.74 -9.06
N PHE A 138 14.67 -1.67 -8.72
CA PHE A 138 13.74 -1.01 -9.64
C PHE A 138 14.46 -0.29 -10.77
N GLY A 139 15.62 0.33 -10.50
CA GLY A 139 16.46 0.94 -11.51
C GLY A 139 16.88 -0.06 -12.58
N VAL A 140 17.32 -1.25 -12.17
CA VAL A 140 17.65 -2.34 -13.09
C VAL A 140 16.44 -2.80 -13.90
N GLN A 141 15.31 -3.02 -13.25
CA GLN A 141 14.10 -3.48 -13.95
C GLN A 141 13.57 -2.44 -14.94
N VAL A 142 13.54 -1.19 -14.54
CA VAL A 142 13.09 -0.10 -15.42
C VAL A 142 14.08 0.10 -16.57
N GLY A 143 15.38 0.18 -16.29
CA GLY A 143 16.41 0.44 -17.29
C GLY A 143 16.54 -0.67 -18.32
N PHE A 144 16.58 -1.93 -17.88
CA PHE A 144 16.84 -3.06 -18.78
C PHE A 144 15.59 -3.70 -19.38
N ASN A 145 14.46 -3.66 -18.67
CA ASN A 145 13.26 -4.37 -19.13
C ASN A 145 12.15 -3.45 -19.66
N LEU A 146 11.96 -2.28 -19.04
CA LEU A 146 10.88 -1.38 -19.46
C LEU A 146 11.32 -0.42 -20.57
N PHE A 147 12.47 0.25 -20.43
CA PHE A 147 12.91 1.22 -21.45
C PHE A 147 13.35 0.59 -22.76
N THR A 148 13.67 -0.70 -22.78
CA THR A 148 13.99 -1.41 -24.03
C THR A 148 12.75 -1.73 -24.87
N ASN A 149 11.55 -1.66 -24.30
CA ASN A 149 10.30 -1.92 -25.01
C ASN A 149 9.72 -0.60 -25.57
N PRO A 150 9.62 -0.45 -26.90
CA PRO A 150 9.15 0.80 -27.52
C PRO A 150 7.68 1.13 -27.21
N ALA A 151 6.88 0.16 -26.75
CA ALA A 151 5.49 0.40 -26.36
C ALA A 151 5.35 1.12 -25.01
N VAL A 152 6.37 1.09 -24.15
CA VAL A 152 6.29 1.67 -22.79
C VAL A 152 6.15 3.20 -22.82
N PRO A 153 6.91 3.97 -23.60
CA PRO A 153 6.71 5.42 -23.69
C PRO A 153 5.30 5.81 -24.11
N LEU A 154 4.74 5.07 -25.08
CA LEU A 154 3.36 5.31 -25.55
C LEU A 154 2.35 5.01 -24.41
N GLY A 155 2.51 3.92 -23.69
CA GLY A 155 1.68 3.58 -22.54
C GLY A 155 1.74 4.66 -21.44
N VAL A 156 2.92 5.16 -21.13
CA VAL A 156 3.10 6.25 -20.15
C VAL A 156 2.40 7.52 -20.61
N LEU A 157 2.53 7.91 -21.87
CA LEU A 157 1.83 9.07 -22.43
C LEU A 157 0.31 8.92 -22.33
N ILE A 158 -0.23 7.76 -22.65
CA ILE A 158 -1.68 7.48 -22.54
C ILE A 158 -2.13 7.65 -21.10
N VAL A 159 -1.42 7.08 -20.12
CA VAL A 159 -1.76 7.19 -18.70
C VAL A 159 -1.73 8.65 -18.22
N ILE A 160 -0.72 9.42 -18.64
CA ILE A 160 -0.63 10.85 -18.31
C ILE A 160 -1.82 11.61 -18.89
N LEU A 161 -2.13 11.41 -20.17
CA LEU A 161 -3.25 12.09 -20.84
C LEU A 161 -4.59 11.75 -20.18
N VAL A 162 -4.83 10.48 -19.91
CA VAL A 162 -6.05 10.03 -19.19
C VAL A 162 -6.10 10.66 -17.79
N GLY A 163 -5.00 10.69 -17.06
CA GLY A 163 -4.93 11.31 -15.74
C GLY A 163 -5.23 12.81 -15.77
N VAL A 164 -4.74 13.53 -16.77
CA VAL A 164 -5.02 14.96 -16.96
C VAL A 164 -6.47 15.21 -17.32
N LEU A 165 -7.05 14.39 -18.21
CA LEU A 165 -8.46 14.49 -18.59
C LEU A 165 -9.38 14.21 -17.41
N LEU A 166 -9.13 13.15 -16.65
CA LEU A 166 -9.91 12.82 -15.46
C LEU A 166 -9.80 13.88 -14.36
N ARG A 167 -8.65 14.56 -14.23
CA ARG A 167 -8.49 15.64 -13.25
C ARG A 167 -9.43 16.82 -13.53
N ARG A 168 -9.71 17.12 -14.78
CA ARG A 168 -10.57 18.25 -15.17
C ARG A 168 -11.99 18.08 -14.64
N ASP A 169 -12.53 16.87 -14.68
CA ASP A 169 -13.90 16.57 -14.23
C ASP A 169 -14.04 16.57 -12.69
N TRP A 170 -12.92 16.48 -11.95
CA TRP A 170 -12.93 16.43 -10.48
C TRP A 170 -12.72 17.80 -9.80
N ILE A 171 -12.32 18.80 -10.55
CA ILE A 171 -12.13 20.17 -10.03
C ILE A 171 -13.42 20.98 -10.15
N GLU A 172 -14.31 20.59 -11.07
CA GLU A 172 -15.57 21.28 -11.34
C GLU A 172 -16.77 20.66 -10.58
N ALA A 173 -16.58 19.59 -9.83
CA ALA A 173 -17.59 18.92 -8.98
C ALA A 173 -17.28 19.12 -7.49
#